data_ef690aedfad52b7d948d66f656c69b7b
#
_entry.id   ef690aedfad52b7d948d66f656c69b7b
#
_cell.length_a   1.000
_cell.length_b   1.000
_cell.length_c   1.000
_cell.angle_alpha   90.00
_cell.angle_beta   90.00
_cell.angle_gamma   90.00
#
_symmetry.space_group_name_H-M   'P 1'
#
loop_
_entity.id
_entity.type
_entity.pdbx_description
1 polymer ?
#
loop_
_entity_poly.entity_id
_entity_poly.type
_entity_poly.pdbx_seq_one_letter_code
_entity_poly.pdbx_strand_id
1 'polypeptide(L)'
;MAGAQGATGKRLASRLSVDDWIRAGYAILAEEGIKALKLDRLCKRLGVTKGSFYWHFDGMPSYRAALIATWGELRDEDRRSFDDAGDLTPRERLARMMSALVSPRHWTLERAMREWARSDESVAASVRASDRRVLQAVRQAFLDYGFGAADAELRANVVFAAGIGFLHLSRPTPGPREATSGERFLDLMLAR
;
A
#
# COMPACT_ATOMS: atom_id res chain seq x y z
N MET A 1 37.98 26.23 -39.22
CA MET A 1 38.26 26.41 -37.77
C MET A 1 37.14 27.13 -37.11
N ALA A 2 36.74 26.71 -35.96
CA ALA A 2 35.67 27.12 -35.08
C ALA A 2 34.42 26.22 -35.25
N GLY A 3 34.03 25.36 -34.41
CA GLY A 3 33.97 25.42 -32.96
C GLY A 3 32.49 25.36 -32.59
N ALA A 4 31.87 24.13 -32.79
CA ALA A 4 30.49 23.86 -32.34
C ALA A 4 30.54 23.57 -30.87
N GLN A 5 30.16 24.53 -30.03
CA GLN A 5 29.92 24.33 -28.60
C GLN A 5 28.49 23.98 -28.34
N GLY A 6 28.35 22.92 -27.58
CA GLY A 6 27.12 22.25 -27.20
C GLY A 6 26.05 23.13 -26.54
N ALA A 7 24.87 23.01 -27.06
CA ALA A 7 23.65 23.37 -26.39
C ALA A 7 23.29 22.24 -25.41
N THR A 8 23.75 22.35 -24.19
CA THR A 8 23.26 21.54 -23.07
C THR A 8 21.81 21.93 -22.84
N GLY A 9 20.90 21.12 -23.34
CA GLY A 9 19.47 21.31 -23.17
C GLY A 9 19.14 21.33 -21.67
N LYS A 10 18.85 22.51 -21.15
CA LYS A 10 18.20 22.72 -19.87
C LYS A 10 16.85 22.04 -19.94
N ARG A 11 16.75 20.80 -19.41
CA ARG A 11 15.46 20.15 -19.20
C ARG A 11 14.62 21.16 -18.42
N LEU A 12 13.59 21.67 -19.06
CA LEU A 12 12.52 22.38 -18.40
C LEU A 12 12.07 21.48 -17.24
N ALA A 13 12.36 21.88 -16.01
CA ALA A 13 11.89 21.19 -14.83
C ALA A 13 10.37 21.22 -14.93
N SER A 14 9.76 20.09 -15.30
CA SER A 14 8.32 19.94 -15.25
C SER A 14 7.91 20.28 -13.82
N ARG A 15 6.96 21.18 -13.68
CA ARG A 15 6.44 21.59 -12.37
C ARG A 15 5.98 20.32 -11.65
N LEU A 16 6.53 20.06 -10.46
CA LEU A 16 6.14 18.88 -9.68
C LEU A 16 4.64 18.89 -9.44
N SER A 17 4.01 17.75 -9.60
CA SER A 17 2.61 17.52 -9.28
C SER A 17 2.44 17.15 -7.80
N VAL A 18 1.21 17.19 -7.28
CA VAL A 18 0.87 16.67 -5.95
C VAL A 18 1.31 15.21 -5.83
N ASP A 19 1.12 14.40 -6.88
CA ASP A 19 1.51 12.98 -6.89
C ASP A 19 3.02 12.77 -6.73
N ASP A 20 3.85 13.69 -7.26
CA ASP A 20 5.31 13.60 -7.06
C ASP A 20 5.68 13.78 -5.59
N TRP A 21 5.01 14.71 -4.91
CA TRP A 21 5.18 14.92 -3.48
C TRP A 21 4.68 13.70 -2.66
N ILE A 22 3.52 13.17 -3.00
CA ILE A 22 2.96 11.98 -2.35
C ILE A 22 3.89 10.78 -2.52
N ARG A 23 4.37 10.50 -3.74
CA ARG A 23 5.35 9.43 -3.99
C ARG A 23 6.64 9.61 -3.20
N ALA A 24 7.16 10.84 -3.13
CA ALA A 24 8.36 11.13 -2.34
C ALA A 24 8.14 10.88 -0.84
N GLY A 25 6.97 11.25 -0.31
CA GLY A 25 6.60 10.99 1.07
C GLY A 25 6.50 9.52 1.40
N TYR A 26 5.84 8.74 0.55
CA TYR A 26 5.75 7.29 0.72
C TYR A 26 7.12 6.61 0.66
N ALA A 27 7.99 7.07 -0.24
CA ALA A 27 9.34 6.54 -0.31
C ALA A 27 10.14 6.84 0.98
N ILE A 28 10.03 8.07 1.52
CA ILE A 28 10.66 8.42 2.81
C ILE A 28 10.08 7.59 3.96
N LEU A 29 8.75 7.46 4.02
CA LEU A 29 8.10 6.64 5.05
C LEU A 29 8.57 5.19 4.99
N ALA A 30 8.66 4.62 3.80
CA ALA A 30 9.06 3.24 3.58
C ALA A 30 10.54 2.97 3.90
N GLU A 31 11.42 3.90 3.56
CA GLU A 31 12.87 3.74 3.69
C GLU A 31 13.41 4.19 5.06
N GLU A 32 12.85 5.28 5.61
CA GLU A 32 13.43 6.00 6.76
C GLU A 32 12.44 6.15 7.93
N GLY A 33 11.17 5.83 7.72
CA GLY A 33 10.11 5.93 8.72
C GLY A 33 9.58 7.34 8.96
N ILE A 34 8.56 7.44 9.83
CA ILE A 34 7.81 8.69 10.08
C ILE A 34 8.67 9.84 10.60
N LYS A 35 9.71 9.56 11.37
CA LYS A 35 10.58 10.58 11.94
C LYS A 35 11.36 11.37 10.88
N ALA A 36 11.61 10.74 9.73
CA ALA A 36 12.29 11.35 8.58
C ALA A 36 11.34 12.15 7.68
N LEU A 37 10.03 12.05 7.85
CA LEU A 37 9.04 12.76 7.03
C LEU A 37 8.99 14.24 7.45
N LYS A 38 9.94 15.01 6.94
CA LYS A 38 10.13 16.45 7.18
C LYS A 38 10.24 17.19 5.86
N LEU A 39 9.84 18.47 5.85
CA LEU A 39 9.89 19.32 4.67
C LEU A 39 11.28 19.36 4.03
N ASP A 40 12.34 19.52 4.83
CA ASP A 40 13.71 19.59 4.31
C ASP A 40 14.12 18.26 3.61
N ARG A 41 13.67 17.12 4.14
CA ARG A 41 13.96 15.82 3.56
C ARG A 41 13.23 15.61 2.24
N LEU A 42 11.95 16.05 2.17
CA LEU A 42 11.16 16.04 0.93
C LEU A 42 11.79 16.91 -0.14
N CYS A 43 12.13 18.17 0.19
CA CYS A 43 12.77 19.08 -0.75
C CYS A 43 14.12 18.55 -1.26
N LYS A 44 14.92 17.96 -0.37
CA LYS A 44 16.20 17.34 -0.75
C LYS A 44 15.99 16.15 -1.69
N ARG A 45 15.01 15.30 -1.41
CA ARG A 45 14.71 14.13 -2.25
C ARG A 45 14.24 14.52 -3.65
N LEU A 46 13.42 15.56 -3.74
CA LEU A 46 12.85 16.04 -5.01
C LEU A 46 13.76 17.05 -5.74
N GLY A 47 14.84 17.51 -5.11
CA GLY A 47 15.76 18.52 -5.70
C GLY A 47 15.13 19.90 -5.87
N VAL A 48 14.21 20.30 -4.96
CA VAL A 48 13.47 21.56 -5.06
C VAL A 48 13.55 22.40 -3.79
N THR A 49 13.12 23.66 -3.86
CA THR A 49 13.05 24.57 -2.72
C THR A 49 11.77 24.39 -1.90
N LYS A 50 11.76 24.88 -0.66
CA LYS A 50 10.56 24.91 0.20
C LYS A 50 9.40 25.68 -0.44
N GLY A 51 9.66 26.72 -1.22
CA GLY A 51 8.63 27.46 -1.95
C GLY A 51 7.82 26.59 -2.87
N SER A 52 8.43 25.59 -3.52
CA SER A 52 7.72 24.62 -4.36
C SER A 52 6.69 23.79 -3.57
N PHE A 53 6.99 23.45 -2.32
CA PHE A 53 6.06 22.73 -1.44
C PHE A 53 4.80 23.55 -1.12
N TYR A 54 5.00 24.82 -0.75
CA TYR A 54 3.90 25.71 -0.37
C TYR A 54 2.97 26.11 -1.53
N TRP A 55 3.34 25.78 -2.78
CA TRP A 55 2.42 25.87 -3.91
C TRP A 55 1.34 24.77 -3.90
N HIS A 56 1.60 23.66 -3.20
CA HIS A 56 0.73 22.48 -3.19
C HIS A 56 0.07 22.23 -1.83
N PHE A 57 0.73 22.65 -0.75
CA PHE A 57 0.29 22.33 0.61
C PHE A 57 0.48 23.53 1.54
N ASP A 58 -0.49 23.79 2.42
CA ASP A 58 -0.42 24.88 3.41
C ASP A 58 0.61 24.60 4.53
N GLY A 59 1.14 23.38 4.58
CA GLY A 59 2.13 22.96 5.57
C GLY A 59 2.19 21.46 5.74
N MET A 60 3.07 21.00 6.63
CA MET A 60 3.22 19.57 6.90
C MET A 60 1.94 18.87 7.39
N PRO A 61 1.04 19.51 8.16
CA PRO A 61 -0.23 18.89 8.52
C PRO A 61 -1.12 18.57 7.33
N SER A 62 -1.33 19.52 6.40
CA SER A 62 -2.14 19.29 5.19
C SER A 62 -1.49 18.25 4.26
N TYR A 63 -0.16 18.26 4.15
CA TYR A 63 0.57 17.23 3.41
C TYR A 63 0.40 15.83 4.00
N ARG A 64 0.48 15.68 5.34
CA ARG A 64 0.23 14.39 6.00
C ARG A 64 -1.20 13.92 5.81
N ALA A 65 -2.16 14.83 5.89
CA ALA A 65 -3.57 14.50 5.59
C ALA A 65 -3.74 13.98 4.15
N ALA A 66 -3.08 14.61 3.17
CA ALA A 66 -3.09 14.15 1.78
C ALA A 66 -2.44 12.76 1.62
N LEU A 67 -1.32 12.47 2.30
CA LEU A 67 -0.72 11.13 2.31
C LEU A 67 -1.69 10.07 2.84
N ILE A 68 -2.38 10.35 3.96
CA ILE A 68 -3.32 9.42 4.58
C ILE A 68 -4.51 9.18 3.64
N ALA A 69 -5.07 10.23 3.05
CA ALA A 69 -6.20 10.14 2.11
C ALA A 69 -5.83 9.31 0.88
N THR A 70 -4.71 9.64 0.22
CA THR A 70 -4.23 8.92 -0.97
C THR A 70 -3.92 7.46 -0.66
N TRP A 71 -3.35 7.15 0.51
CA TRP A 71 -3.14 5.75 0.91
C TRP A 71 -4.47 5.00 1.06
N GLY A 72 -5.48 5.62 1.65
CA GLY A 72 -6.82 5.05 1.76
C GLY A 72 -7.45 4.76 0.39
N GLU A 73 -7.32 5.69 -0.56
CA GLU A 73 -7.81 5.54 -1.93
C GLU A 73 -7.10 4.41 -2.68
N LEU A 74 -5.77 4.31 -2.57
CA LEU A 74 -4.99 3.20 -3.16
C LEU A 74 -5.45 1.84 -2.62
N ARG A 75 -5.70 1.74 -1.32
CA ARG A 75 -6.21 0.50 -0.70
C ARG A 75 -7.63 0.16 -1.17
N ASP A 76 -8.47 1.15 -1.37
CA ASP A 76 -9.82 0.95 -1.90
C ASP A 76 -9.82 0.59 -3.39
N GLU A 77 -8.88 1.10 -4.17
CA GLU A 77 -8.69 0.72 -5.58
C GLU A 77 -8.20 -0.73 -5.70
N ASP A 78 -7.20 -1.12 -4.91
CA ASP A 78 -6.76 -2.52 -4.82
C ASP A 78 -7.95 -3.44 -4.51
N ARG A 79 -8.77 -3.09 -3.53
CA ARG A 79 -9.95 -3.87 -3.15
C ARG A 79 -10.97 -3.97 -4.30
N ARG A 80 -11.32 -2.84 -4.93
CA ARG A 80 -12.25 -2.83 -6.07
C ARG A 80 -11.77 -3.71 -7.22
N SER A 81 -10.47 -3.76 -7.46
CA SER A 81 -9.90 -4.64 -8.49
C SER A 81 -10.17 -6.14 -8.25
N PHE A 82 -10.52 -6.54 -7.02
CA PHE A 82 -10.95 -7.91 -6.70
C PHE A 82 -12.45 -8.11 -6.94
N ASP A 83 -13.24 -7.05 -6.73
CA ASP A 83 -14.70 -7.09 -6.94
C ASP A 83 -15.04 -7.03 -8.44
N ASP A 84 -14.28 -6.26 -9.23
CA ASP A 84 -14.47 -6.09 -10.68
C ASP A 84 -14.06 -7.33 -11.52
N ALA A 85 -13.50 -8.35 -10.89
CA ALA A 85 -13.11 -9.61 -11.53
C ALA A 85 -14.34 -10.55 -11.71
N GLY A 86 -15.39 -10.08 -12.41
CA GLY A 86 -16.68 -10.73 -12.55
C GLY A 86 -16.66 -12.16 -13.09
N ASP A 87 -15.61 -12.55 -13.80
CA ASP A 87 -15.44 -13.88 -14.39
C ASP A 87 -14.66 -14.87 -13.51
N LEU A 88 -14.14 -14.43 -12.34
CA LEU A 88 -13.38 -15.31 -11.46
C LEU A 88 -14.29 -16.17 -10.57
N THR A 89 -13.96 -17.44 -10.48
CA THR A 89 -14.54 -18.33 -9.46
C THR A 89 -14.22 -17.81 -8.05
N PRO A 90 -15.00 -18.14 -7.03
CA PRO A 90 -14.71 -17.77 -5.64
C PRO A 90 -13.31 -18.19 -5.18
N ARG A 91 -12.81 -19.35 -5.63
CA ARG A 91 -11.45 -19.81 -5.36
C ARG A 91 -10.39 -18.90 -5.96
N GLU A 92 -10.54 -18.54 -7.23
CA GLU A 92 -9.60 -17.64 -7.92
C GLU A 92 -9.60 -16.25 -7.32
N ARG A 93 -10.76 -15.76 -6.90
CA ARG A 93 -10.90 -14.50 -6.17
C ARG A 93 -10.12 -14.53 -4.85
N LEU A 94 -10.30 -15.59 -4.04
CA LEU A 94 -9.54 -15.78 -2.80
C LEU A 94 -8.04 -15.88 -3.05
N ALA A 95 -7.61 -16.64 -4.07
CA ALA A 95 -6.20 -16.75 -4.46
C ALA A 95 -5.60 -15.38 -4.80
N ARG A 96 -6.33 -14.56 -5.56
CA ARG A 96 -5.90 -13.20 -5.95
C ARG A 96 -5.81 -12.27 -4.75
N MET A 97 -6.82 -12.30 -3.86
CA MET A 97 -6.82 -11.51 -2.62
C MET A 97 -5.64 -11.88 -1.71
N MET A 98 -5.37 -13.18 -1.55
CA MET A 98 -4.23 -13.66 -0.77
C MET A 98 -2.89 -13.26 -1.40
N SER A 99 -2.75 -13.38 -2.72
CA SER A 99 -1.55 -12.92 -3.44
C SER A 99 -1.30 -11.43 -3.25
N ALA A 100 -2.34 -10.61 -3.23
CA ALA A 100 -2.23 -9.18 -2.98
C ALA A 100 -1.81 -8.86 -1.54
N LEU A 101 -2.33 -9.61 -0.56
CA LEU A 101 -1.94 -9.47 0.86
C LEU A 101 -0.46 -9.79 1.08
N VAL A 102 0.13 -10.68 0.29
CA VAL A 102 1.54 -11.07 0.38
C VAL A 102 2.43 -10.41 -0.70
N SER A 103 1.92 -9.39 -1.43
CA SER A 103 2.68 -8.71 -2.46
C SER A 103 3.75 -7.77 -1.88
N PRO A 104 5.04 -7.95 -2.20
CA PRO A 104 6.12 -7.14 -1.67
C PRO A 104 6.02 -5.65 -1.98
N ARG A 105 5.35 -5.28 -3.08
CA ARG A 105 5.23 -3.89 -3.53
C ARG A 105 4.55 -2.98 -2.50
N HIS A 106 3.61 -3.52 -1.74
CA HIS A 106 2.83 -2.76 -0.77
C HIS A 106 3.33 -2.94 0.67
N TRP A 107 4.11 -3.98 0.96
CA TRP A 107 4.52 -4.31 2.33
C TRP A 107 5.30 -3.22 3.04
N THR A 108 6.25 -2.58 2.34
CA THR A 108 7.11 -1.59 2.98
C THR A 108 6.30 -0.34 3.38
N LEU A 109 5.41 0.13 2.50
CA LEU A 109 4.53 1.24 2.79
C LEU A 109 3.47 0.86 3.83
N GLU A 110 2.85 -0.31 3.69
CA GLU A 110 1.85 -0.82 4.64
C GLU A 110 2.42 -0.91 6.06
N ARG A 111 3.63 -1.45 6.19
CA ARG A 111 4.35 -1.51 7.48
C ARG A 111 4.62 -0.12 8.04
N ALA A 112 5.07 0.81 7.21
CA ALA A 112 5.33 2.19 7.62
C ALA A 112 4.06 2.91 8.07
N MET A 113 2.93 2.71 7.39
CA MET A 113 1.64 3.27 7.78
C MET A 113 1.15 2.69 9.12
N ARG A 114 1.31 1.38 9.33
CA ARG A 114 0.95 0.74 10.61
C ARG A 114 1.84 1.18 11.76
N GLU A 115 3.13 1.42 11.51
CA GLU A 115 4.03 1.98 12.52
C GLU A 115 3.65 3.43 12.84
N TRP A 116 3.33 4.25 11.84
CA TRP A 116 2.84 5.61 12.05
C TRP A 116 1.52 5.63 12.82
N ALA A 117 0.60 4.72 12.54
CA ALA A 117 -0.68 4.56 13.23
C ALA A 117 -0.54 4.35 14.75
N ARG A 118 0.61 3.89 15.24
CA ARG A 118 0.86 3.72 16.67
C ARG A 118 0.98 5.04 17.44
N SER A 119 1.25 6.13 16.74
CA SER A 119 1.49 7.46 17.33
C SER A 119 0.56 8.55 16.79
N ASP A 120 -0.32 8.22 15.84
CA ASP A 120 -1.22 9.18 15.18
C ASP A 120 -2.60 8.56 14.99
N GLU A 121 -3.59 9.10 15.70
CA GLU A 121 -4.96 8.55 15.70
C GLU A 121 -5.65 8.70 14.33
N SER A 122 -5.35 9.73 13.55
CA SER A 122 -5.92 9.89 12.21
C SER A 122 -5.45 8.79 11.26
N VAL A 123 -4.18 8.44 11.34
CA VAL A 123 -3.61 7.29 10.60
C VAL A 123 -4.20 5.99 11.10
N ALA A 124 -4.30 5.81 12.42
CA ALA A 124 -4.88 4.62 13.03
C ALA A 124 -6.34 4.42 12.59
N ALA A 125 -7.13 5.48 12.53
CA ALA A 125 -8.50 5.43 12.05
C ALA A 125 -8.58 5.00 10.57
N SER A 126 -7.69 5.52 9.72
CA SER A 126 -7.61 5.15 8.30
C SER A 126 -7.20 3.69 8.12
N VAL A 127 -6.19 3.22 8.87
CA VAL A 127 -5.75 1.81 8.86
C VAL A 127 -6.90 0.90 9.30
N ARG A 128 -7.57 1.18 10.42
CA ARG A 128 -8.72 0.39 10.89
C ARG A 128 -9.88 0.37 9.88
N ALA A 129 -10.14 1.49 9.21
CA ALA A 129 -11.17 1.54 8.17
C ALA A 129 -10.82 0.65 6.98
N SER A 130 -9.57 0.69 6.52
CA SER A 130 -9.06 -0.19 5.46
C SER A 130 -9.14 -1.67 5.87
N ASP A 131 -8.68 -2.00 7.09
CA ASP A 131 -8.71 -3.38 7.61
C ASP A 131 -10.12 -3.96 7.65
N ARG A 132 -11.11 -3.19 8.12
CA ARG A 132 -12.52 -3.62 8.13
C ARG A 132 -13.02 -3.95 6.71
N ARG A 133 -12.69 -3.11 5.71
CA ARG A 133 -13.10 -3.34 4.32
C ARG A 133 -12.46 -4.60 3.74
N VAL A 134 -11.19 -4.83 4.00
CA VAL A 134 -10.50 -6.05 3.56
C VAL A 134 -11.11 -7.28 4.21
N LEU A 135 -11.34 -7.26 5.53
CA LEU A 135 -11.98 -8.37 6.25
C LEU A 135 -13.37 -8.68 5.69
N GLN A 136 -14.18 -7.66 5.41
CA GLN A 136 -15.50 -7.85 4.81
C GLN A 136 -15.43 -8.49 3.42
N ALA A 137 -14.51 -8.04 2.57
CA ALA A 137 -14.32 -8.60 1.23
C ALA A 137 -13.86 -10.06 1.28
N VAL A 138 -12.90 -10.39 2.14
CA VAL A 138 -12.41 -11.76 2.32
C VAL A 138 -13.51 -12.67 2.89
N ARG A 139 -14.27 -12.18 3.88
CA ARG A 139 -15.42 -12.91 4.44
C ARG A 139 -16.46 -13.20 3.36
N GLN A 140 -16.80 -12.22 2.52
CA GLN A 140 -17.75 -12.41 1.43
C GLN A 140 -17.26 -13.47 0.44
N ALA A 141 -15.98 -13.46 0.07
CA ALA A 141 -15.41 -14.46 -0.82
C ALA A 141 -15.50 -15.91 -0.26
N PHE A 142 -15.38 -16.08 1.06
CA PHE A 142 -15.63 -17.40 1.69
C PHE A 142 -17.11 -17.80 1.71
N LEU A 143 -18.03 -16.85 1.88
CA LEU A 143 -19.46 -17.08 1.75
C LEU A 143 -19.80 -17.51 0.32
N ASP A 144 -19.29 -16.83 -0.70
CA ASP A 144 -19.49 -17.13 -2.11
C ASP A 144 -18.90 -18.49 -2.49
N TYR A 145 -17.85 -18.93 -1.79
CA TYR A 145 -17.27 -20.28 -1.94
C TYR A 145 -18.16 -21.38 -1.36
N GLY A 146 -19.10 -21.03 -0.47
CA GLY A 146 -20.09 -21.94 0.10
C GLY A 146 -19.86 -22.32 1.56
N PHE A 147 -19.04 -21.56 2.32
CA PHE A 147 -18.93 -21.72 3.77
C PHE A 147 -20.10 -21.07 4.50
N GLY A 148 -20.49 -21.61 5.64
CA GLY A 148 -21.43 -20.97 6.55
C GLY A 148 -20.87 -19.70 7.18
N ALA A 149 -21.75 -18.82 7.69
CA ALA A 149 -21.38 -17.49 8.16
C ALA A 149 -20.27 -17.50 9.24
N ALA A 150 -20.35 -18.43 10.20
CA ALA A 150 -19.36 -18.54 11.28
C ALA A 150 -17.99 -19.01 10.75
N ASP A 151 -17.98 -20.00 9.86
CA ASP A 151 -16.74 -20.48 9.24
C ASP A 151 -16.10 -19.45 8.33
N ALA A 152 -16.90 -18.72 7.54
CA ALA A 152 -16.43 -17.65 6.68
C ALA A 152 -15.77 -16.53 7.47
N GLU A 153 -16.35 -16.16 8.61
CA GLU A 153 -15.79 -15.15 9.50
C GLU A 153 -14.48 -15.60 10.14
N LEU A 154 -14.45 -16.84 10.69
CA LEU A 154 -13.23 -17.41 11.27
C LEU A 154 -12.10 -17.46 10.24
N ARG A 155 -12.37 -17.98 9.03
CA ARG A 155 -11.38 -18.10 7.97
C ARG A 155 -10.87 -16.75 7.49
N ALA A 156 -11.77 -15.76 7.35
CA ALA A 156 -11.39 -14.40 6.99
C ALA A 156 -10.44 -13.78 8.03
N ASN A 157 -10.75 -13.94 9.31
CA ASN A 157 -9.88 -13.47 10.40
C ASN A 157 -8.52 -14.15 10.39
N VAL A 158 -8.46 -15.48 10.17
CA VAL A 158 -7.19 -16.22 10.08
C VAL A 158 -6.35 -15.76 8.89
N VAL A 159 -6.95 -15.65 7.70
CA VAL A 159 -6.26 -15.19 6.48
C VAL A 159 -5.74 -13.76 6.67
N PHE A 160 -6.55 -12.88 7.22
CA PHE A 160 -6.15 -11.50 7.48
C PHE A 160 -5.01 -11.42 8.51
N ALA A 161 -5.13 -12.13 9.62
CA ALA A 161 -4.08 -12.18 10.65
C ALA A 161 -2.77 -12.76 10.11
N ALA A 162 -2.83 -13.80 9.28
CA ALA A 162 -1.66 -14.35 8.60
C ALA A 162 -1.00 -13.32 7.67
N GLY A 163 -1.81 -12.59 6.88
CA GLY A 163 -1.32 -11.51 6.02
C GLY A 163 -0.58 -10.43 6.80
N ILE A 164 -1.16 -9.96 7.91
CA ILE A 164 -0.50 -9.00 8.81
C ILE A 164 0.78 -9.59 9.43
N GLY A 165 0.76 -10.86 9.82
CA GLY A 165 1.95 -11.56 10.32
C GLY A 165 3.07 -11.61 9.29
N PHE A 166 2.76 -11.91 8.04
CA PHE A 166 3.75 -11.92 6.94
C PHE A 166 4.39 -10.56 6.70
N LEU A 167 3.66 -9.44 6.87
CA LEU A 167 4.26 -8.10 6.79
C LEU A 167 5.44 -7.91 7.73
N HIS A 168 5.44 -8.58 8.87
CA HIS A 168 6.47 -8.46 9.90
C HIS A 168 7.54 -9.55 9.84
N LEU A 169 7.19 -10.73 9.35
CA LEU A 169 8.05 -11.92 9.37
C LEU A 169 8.80 -12.14 8.06
N SER A 170 8.24 -11.71 6.92
CA SER A 170 8.81 -12.01 5.61
C SER A 170 9.89 -11.01 5.21
N ARG A 171 10.85 -11.52 4.42
CA ARG A 171 11.87 -10.69 3.78
C ARG A 171 11.26 -9.92 2.60
N PRO A 172 11.85 -8.78 2.19
CA PRO A 172 11.31 -7.94 1.10
C PRO A 172 11.21 -8.63 -0.27
N THR A 173 11.92 -9.75 -0.45
CA THR A 173 11.94 -10.49 -1.72
C THR A 173 11.44 -11.92 -1.47
N PRO A 174 10.22 -12.27 -1.92
CA PRO A 174 9.71 -13.64 -1.82
C PRO A 174 10.54 -14.59 -2.68
N GLY A 175 10.90 -15.74 -2.12
CA GLY A 175 11.53 -16.81 -2.87
C GLY A 175 10.48 -17.75 -3.51
N PRO A 176 10.91 -18.66 -4.42
CA PRO A 176 10.01 -19.63 -5.07
C PRO A 176 9.21 -20.50 -4.10
N ARG A 177 9.74 -20.74 -2.89
CA ARG A 177 9.04 -21.50 -1.82
C ARG A 177 7.83 -20.78 -1.26
N GLU A 178 7.80 -19.46 -1.30
CA GLU A 178 6.68 -18.66 -0.74
C GLU A 178 5.45 -18.70 -1.66
N ALA A 179 5.62 -18.77 -2.98
CA ALA A 179 4.50 -18.96 -3.92
C ALA A 179 3.80 -20.31 -3.68
N THR A 180 4.58 -21.40 -3.57
CA THR A 180 4.03 -22.75 -3.28
C THR A 180 3.37 -22.80 -1.88
N SER A 181 3.90 -22.07 -0.91
CA SER A 181 3.30 -21.96 0.43
C SER A 181 1.98 -21.21 0.41
N GLY A 182 1.83 -20.21 -0.44
CA GLY A 182 0.57 -19.46 -0.62
C GLY A 182 -0.57 -20.36 -1.15
N GLU A 183 -0.29 -21.18 -2.16
CA GLU A 183 -1.29 -22.13 -2.69
C GLU A 183 -1.69 -23.18 -1.64
N ARG A 184 -0.72 -23.75 -0.95
CA ARG A 184 -0.98 -24.72 0.13
C ARG A 184 -1.76 -24.11 1.29
N PHE A 185 -1.48 -22.85 1.63
CA PHE A 185 -2.26 -22.13 2.63
C PHE A 185 -3.69 -21.88 2.17
N LEU A 186 -3.89 -21.52 0.89
CA LEU A 186 -5.24 -21.41 0.33
C LEU A 186 -5.98 -22.75 0.38
N ASP A 187 -5.35 -23.85 -0.02
CA ASP A 187 -5.95 -25.17 0.04
C ASP A 187 -6.37 -25.55 1.46
N LEU A 188 -5.52 -25.24 2.44
CA LEU A 188 -5.84 -25.43 3.86
C LEU A 188 -7.04 -24.59 4.29
N MET A 189 -7.11 -23.32 3.84
CA MET A 189 -8.25 -22.45 4.15
C MET A 189 -9.53 -22.83 3.42
N LEU A 190 -9.47 -23.61 2.35
CA LEU A 190 -10.63 -24.11 1.59
C LEU A 190 -11.02 -25.56 1.94
N ALA A 191 -10.24 -26.25 2.75
CA ALA A 191 -10.58 -27.58 3.24
C ALA A 191 -11.87 -27.53 4.11
N ARG A 192 -12.79 -28.51 3.90
CA ARG A 192 -14.02 -28.68 4.67
C ARG A 192 -13.80 -29.64 5.82
#